data_28fd091ed28d8e5311b09b31e7bf2c58
#
_entry.id   28fd091ed28d8e5311b09b31e7bf2c58
#
_cell.length_a   1.000
_cell.length_b   1.000
_cell.length_c   1.000
_cell.angle_alpha   90.00
_cell.angle_beta   90.00
_cell.angle_gamma   90.00
#
_symmetry.space_group_name_H-M   'P 1'
#
loop_
_entity.id
_entity.type
_entity.pdbx_description
1 polymer ?
#
loop_
_entity_poly.entity_id
_entity_poly.type
_entity_poly.pdbx_seq_one_letter_code
_entity_poly.pdbx_strand_id
1 'polypeptide(L)'
;MTTYFTTKDGVILSQTDGMNTMYFQYDNSGNPTGFLYNGTQYFYLTNQMGDVIGITDNTGSLIATYTYGAWGEVLTTTPATPGSSSQLAIANANPLRYRGYYLDPETGYYYLQSRYYNSLINRFINSDYPYVFEEDRQSYCGDNLFVYCGNDCVNNLDYSGEAKLKLKYKKYIRVLKSYTKYASKVLWVKVKTVAKGLAWINGISTFAGAIAALIPDVTVSKVIAVIAGVWGAVTGVAGYYVDHSKYINNTMRIVITVGWTFGLYQSVRKGYYRNQLKAVIYGRPYSRVSIWARVRWSFV
;
A
#
# COMPACT_ATOMS: atom_id res chain seq x y z
N MET A 1 43.52 14.67 2.99
CA MET A 1 42.99 14.73 4.36
C MET A 1 42.41 13.37 4.64
N THR A 2 42.64 12.76 5.81
CA THR A 2 42.16 11.39 6.08
C THR A 2 40.84 11.46 6.81
N THR A 3 39.78 10.82 6.28
CA THR A 3 38.48 10.73 6.93
C THR A 3 38.33 9.39 7.64
N TYR A 4 37.96 9.41 8.90
CA TYR A 4 37.69 8.22 9.72
C TYR A 4 36.21 7.98 9.84
N PHE A 5 35.78 6.74 9.74
CA PHE A 5 34.38 6.34 9.81
C PHE A 5 34.12 5.40 10.98
N THR A 6 32.98 5.56 11.66
CA THR A 6 32.42 4.53 12.54
C THR A 6 31.25 3.89 11.81
N THR A 7 31.27 2.57 11.65
CA THR A 7 30.24 1.83 10.96
C THR A 7 29.65 0.73 11.82
N LYS A 8 28.38 0.40 11.59
CA LYS A 8 27.70 -0.78 12.17
C LYS A 8 26.90 -1.46 11.07
N ASP A 9 27.16 -2.75 10.84
CA ASP A 9 26.45 -3.54 9.82
C ASP A 9 26.48 -2.87 8.41
N GLY A 10 27.62 -2.24 8.06
CA GLY A 10 27.78 -1.49 6.81
C GLY A 10 27.23 -0.07 6.81
N VAL A 11 26.41 0.32 7.81
CA VAL A 11 25.87 1.67 7.91
C VAL A 11 26.87 2.60 8.57
N ILE A 12 27.11 3.77 7.97
CA ILE A 12 28.00 4.80 8.51
C ILE A 12 27.25 5.54 9.63
N LEU A 13 27.77 5.48 10.86
CA LEU A 13 27.21 6.16 12.02
C LEU A 13 27.85 7.51 12.29
N SER A 14 29.15 7.65 11.98
CA SER A 14 29.86 8.91 12.10
C SER A 14 31.02 8.99 11.13
N GLN A 15 31.45 10.22 10.90
CA GLN A 15 32.69 10.53 10.19
C GLN A 15 33.42 11.70 10.85
N THR A 16 34.74 11.70 10.76
CA THR A 16 35.57 12.83 11.18
C THR A 16 36.79 12.97 10.31
N ASP A 17 37.15 14.19 9.98
CA ASP A 17 38.40 14.54 9.28
C ASP A 17 39.46 15.10 10.22
N GLY A 18 39.24 15.02 11.54
CA GLY A 18 40.09 15.57 12.57
C GLY A 18 39.76 17.03 12.96
N MET A 19 39.10 17.78 12.09
CA MET A 19 38.62 19.14 12.37
C MET A 19 37.09 19.17 12.53
N ASN A 20 36.38 18.44 11.66
CA ASN A 20 34.94 18.38 11.69
C ASN A 20 34.50 16.95 12.04
N THR A 21 33.43 16.85 12.83
CA THR A 21 32.84 15.58 13.21
C THR A 21 31.33 15.60 12.91
N MET A 22 30.87 14.52 12.30
CA MET A 22 29.47 14.34 11.96
C MET A 22 28.98 13.00 12.50
N TYR A 23 27.83 13.01 13.20
CA TYR A 23 27.12 11.81 13.67
C TYR A 23 25.79 11.74 12.98
N PHE A 24 25.49 10.62 12.32
CA PHE A 24 24.24 10.39 11.60
C PHE A 24 23.20 9.74 12.49
N GLN A 25 21.95 10.15 12.34
CA GLN A 25 20.80 9.64 13.06
C GLN A 25 19.87 8.91 12.12
N TYR A 26 19.38 7.75 12.55
CA TYR A 26 18.50 6.90 11.77
C TYR A 26 17.28 6.48 12.60
N ASP A 27 16.16 6.26 11.94
CA ASP A 27 14.99 5.65 12.56
C ASP A 27 15.17 4.13 12.74
N ASN A 28 14.20 3.49 13.39
CA ASN A 28 14.20 2.03 13.59
C ASN A 28 14.14 1.22 12.28
N SER A 29 13.86 1.86 11.16
CA SER A 29 13.80 1.25 9.82
C SER A 29 15.10 1.45 9.04
N GLY A 30 16.05 2.21 9.61
CA GLY A 30 17.34 2.53 8.99
C GLY A 30 17.27 3.73 8.03
N ASN A 31 16.19 4.51 8.05
CA ASN A 31 16.13 5.73 7.24
C ASN A 31 16.82 6.87 7.98
N PRO A 32 17.60 7.73 7.29
CA PRO A 32 18.24 8.87 7.92
C PRO A 32 17.22 9.91 8.35
N THR A 33 17.33 10.37 9.60
CA THR A 33 16.43 11.38 10.19
C THR A 33 17.10 12.72 10.42
N GLY A 34 18.42 12.73 10.55
CA GLY A 34 19.20 13.96 10.79
C GLY A 34 20.66 13.67 11.05
N PHE A 35 21.38 14.69 11.44
CA PHE A 35 22.78 14.57 11.81
C PHE A 35 23.20 15.65 12.79
N LEU A 36 24.22 15.36 13.59
CA LEU A 36 24.91 16.31 14.43
C LEU A 36 26.22 16.69 13.74
N TYR A 37 26.43 17.96 13.46
CA TYR A 37 27.64 18.47 12.81
C TYR A 37 28.33 19.48 13.72
N ASN A 38 29.52 19.13 14.21
CA ASN A 38 30.30 19.93 15.17
C ASN A 38 29.46 20.41 16.38
N GLY A 39 28.61 19.51 16.91
CA GLY A 39 27.76 19.80 18.06
C GLY A 39 26.42 20.49 17.71
N THR A 40 26.19 20.88 16.47
CA THR A 40 24.92 21.48 16.02
C THR A 40 24.03 20.44 15.38
N GLN A 41 22.75 20.38 15.80
CA GLN A 41 21.76 19.41 15.32
C GLN A 41 21.07 19.92 14.07
N TYR A 42 20.94 19.04 13.06
CA TYR A 42 20.19 19.23 11.82
C TYR A 42 19.27 18.05 11.55
N PHE A 43 18.15 18.28 10.84
CA PHE A 43 17.16 17.27 10.47
C PHE A 43 17.00 17.18 8.97
N TYR A 44 16.71 15.97 8.48
CA TYR A 44 16.47 15.74 7.08
C TYR A 44 14.99 15.90 6.72
N LEU A 45 14.73 16.53 5.58
CA LEU A 45 13.48 16.45 4.86
C LEU A 45 13.67 15.38 3.77
N THR A 46 12.84 14.34 3.80
CA THR A 46 12.91 13.25 2.83
C THR A 46 11.62 13.11 2.04
N ASN A 47 11.72 12.68 0.79
CA ASN A 47 10.57 12.33 0.00
C ASN A 47 10.12 10.86 0.26
N GLN A 48 9.07 10.42 -0.43
CA GLN A 48 8.52 9.05 -0.25
C GLN A 48 9.51 7.94 -0.65
N MET A 49 10.51 8.26 -1.43
CA MET A 49 11.52 7.31 -1.91
C MET A 49 12.77 7.30 -1.01
N GLY A 50 12.83 8.15 0.01
CA GLY A 50 13.95 8.27 0.92
C GLY A 50 15.07 9.21 0.44
N ASP A 51 14.84 9.99 -0.64
CA ASP A 51 15.81 10.99 -1.05
C ASP A 51 15.82 12.12 -0.03
N VAL A 52 16.99 12.55 0.40
CA VAL A 52 17.16 13.76 1.22
C VAL A 52 16.97 14.98 0.32
N ILE A 53 15.81 15.63 0.42
CA ILE A 53 15.45 16.79 -0.40
C ILE A 53 15.73 18.11 0.30
N GLY A 54 16.04 18.10 1.59
CA GLY A 54 16.39 19.31 2.33
C GLY A 54 16.96 19.02 3.71
N ILE A 55 17.49 20.08 4.31
CA ILE A 55 18.00 20.11 5.68
C ILE A 55 17.34 21.26 6.41
N THR A 56 16.93 21.02 7.67
CA THR A 56 16.46 22.05 8.60
C THR A 56 17.36 22.11 9.85
N ASP A 57 17.35 23.23 10.53
CA ASP A 57 17.94 23.36 11.85
C ASP A 57 17.00 22.81 12.94
N ASN A 58 17.42 22.95 14.22
CA ASN A 58 16.66 22.55 15.38
C ASN A 58 15.40 23.39 15.66
N THR A 59 15.23 24.52 14.97
CA THR A 59 14.02 25.36 15.03
C THR A 59 13.01 25.02 13.95
N GLY A 60 13.37 24.11 13.01
CA GLY A 60 12.60 23.77 11.83
C GLY A 60 12.82 24.71 10.65
N SER A 61 13.75 25.69 10.77
CA SER A 61 14.08 26.62 9.69
C SER A 61 14.88 25.90 8.60
N LEU A 62 14.51 26.11 7.35
CA LEU A 62 15.19 25.51 6.21
C LEU A 62 16.62 26.05 6.08
N ILE A 63 17.57 25.15 5.91
CA ILE A 63 18.99 25.47 5.67
C ILE A 63 19.32 25.34 4.19
N ALA A 64 18.94 24.24 3.55
CA ALA A 64 19.20 24.00 2.15
C ALA A 64 18.24 22.96 1.54
N THR A 65 18.18 22.95 0.22
CA THR A 65 17.46 21.97 -0.57
C THR A 65 18.35 21.29 -1.60
N TYR A 66 17.95 20.07 -1.98
CA TYR A 66 18.61 19.27 -3.00
C TYR A 66 17.63 18.83 -4.06
N THR A 67 18.08 18.79 -5.31
CA THR A 67 17.34 18.16 -6.40
C THR A 67 18.20 17.13 -7.09
N TYR A 68 17.56 16.07 -7.59
CA TYR A 68 18.23 14.94 -8.20
C TYR A 68 17.61 14.62 -9.55
N GLY A 69 18.43 14.08 -10.45
CA GLY A 69 17.93 13.38 -11.60
C GLY A 69 17.33 12.03 -11.23
N ALA A 70 16.72 11.37 -12.21
CA ALA A 70 16.03 10.10 -11.99
C ALA A 70 16.96 8.99 -11.46
N TRP A 71 18.23 9.05 -11.80
CA TRP A 71 19.25 8.07 -11.41
C TRP A 71 20.11 8.51 -10.22
N GLY A 72 19.77 9.65 -9.62
CA GLY A 72 20.39 10.13 -8.38
C GLY A 72 21.57 11.08 -8.59
N GLU A 73 21.84 11.55 -9.81
CA GLU A 73 22.77 12.66 -10.00
C GLU A 73 22.26 13.89 -9.26
N VAL A 74 23.12 14.56 -8.49
CA VAL A 74 22.78 15.79 -7.78
C VAL A 74 22.73 16.93 -8.81
N LEU A 75 21.53 17.45 -9.08
CA LEU A 75 21.33 18.55 -10.04
C LEU A 75 21.57 19.90 -9.39
N THR A 76 21.02 20.10 -8.19
CA THR A 76 21.23 21.36 -7.45
C THR A 76 21.43 21.11 -5.96
N THR A 77 22.25 21.99 -5.35
CA THR A 77 22.35 22.19 -3.90
C THR A 77 22.13 23.66 -3.64
N THR A 78 20.98 24.01 -3.09
CA THR A 78 20.56 25.42 -2.97
C THR A 78 20.42 25.82 -1.51
N PRO A 79 21.16 26.81 -1.00
CA PRO A 79 20.96 27.33 0.35
C PRO A 79 19.59 28.03 0.44
N ALA A 80 18.93 27.95 1.60
CA ALA A 80 17.62 28.57 1.80
C ALA A 80 17.67 30.11 1.68
N THR A 81 18.76 30.72 2.14
CA THR A 81 19.03 32.13 1.92
C THR A 81 19.99 32.29 0.73
N PRO A 82 19.57 32.94 -0.37
CA PRO A 82 20.43 33.13 -1.53
C PRO A 82 21.75 33.77 -1.16
N GLY A 83 22.87 33.18 -1.61
CA GLY A 83 24.22 33.66 -1.35
C GLY A 83 24.77 33.36 0.05
N SER A 84 24.05 32.64 0.90
CA SER A 84 24.56 32.25 2.23
C SER A 84 25.63 31.14 2.11
N SER A 85 26.88 31.55 2.30
CA SER A 85 28.04 30.65 2.25
C SER A 85 28.03 29.63 3.42
N SER A 86 27.54 30.03 4.60
CA SER A 86 27.43 29.16 5.77
C SER A 86 26.41 28.04 5.57
N GLN A 87 25.23 28.36 5.05
CA GLN A 87 24.21 27.37 4.72
C GLN A 87 24.69 26.41 3.60
N LEU A 88 25.34 26.96 2.58
CA LEU A 88 25.92 26.16 1.51
C LEU A 88 27.02 25.23 2.02
N ALA A 89 27.86 25.69 2.96
CA ALA A 89 28.89 24.87 3.58
C ALA A 89 28.29 23.66 4.33
N ILE A 90 27.22 23.88 5.12
CA ILE A 90 26.49 22.80 5.81
C ILE A 90 25.88 21.83 4.79
N ALA A 91 25.24 22.38 3.74
CA ALA A 91 24.67 21.58 2.69
C ALA A 91 25.70 20.69 1.99
N ASN A 92 26.87 21.24 1.65
CA ASN A 92 27.95 20.48 1.00
C ASN A 92 28.61 19.47 1.94
N ALA A 93 28.71 19.78 3.23
CA ALA A 93 29.26 18.88 4.24
C ALA A 93 28.41 17.62 4.45
N ASN A 94 27.08 17.72 4.27
CA ASN A 94 26.19 16.57 4.39
C ASN A 94 26.41 15.57 3.24
N PRO A 95 26.80 14.32 3.51
CA PRO A 95 26.98 13.32 2.47
C PRO A 95 25.74 12.48 2.17
N LEU A 96 24.73 12.44 3.07
CA LEU A 96 23.53 11.64 2.82
C LEU A 96 22.61 12.35 1.83
N ARG A 97 22.35 11.70 0.68
CA ARG A 97 21.69 12.30 -0.49
C ARG A 97 20.56 11.42 -1.03
N TYR A 98 20.66 11.07 -2.30
CA TYR A 98 19.71 10.23 -3.04
C TYR A 98 19.47 8.91 -2.32
N ARG A 99 18.22 8.55 -2.05
CA ARG A 99 17.80 7.35 -1.30
C ARG A 99 18.39 7.24 0.12
N GLY A 100 18.92 8.35 0.66
CA GLY A 100 19.66 8.32 1.92
C GLY A 100 21.03 7.66 1.83
N TYR A 101 21.54 7.39 0.64
CA TYR A 101 22.88 6.83 0.45
C TYR A 101 23.96 7.86 0.76
N TYR A 102 25.08 7.37 1.18
CA TYR A 102 26.25 8.18 1.41
C TYR A 102 26.95 8.51 0.07
N LEU A 103 26.95 9.78 -0.31
CA LEU A 103 27.71 10.29 -1.44
C LEU A 103 29.16 10.52 -1.00
N ASP A 104 30.07 9.74 -1.49
CA ASP A 104 31.50 9.94 -1.26
C ASP A 104 31.98 11.19 -2.00
N PRO A 105 32.46 12.23 -1.27
CA PRO A 105 32.85 13.48 -1.91
C PRO A 105 34.13 13.37 -2.77
N GLU A 106 34.96 12.36 -2.54
CA GLU A 106 36.21 12.19 -3.30
C GLU A 106 35.96 11.54 -4.66
N THR A 107 35.06 10.56 -4.71
CA THR A 107 34.76 9.79 -5.94
C THR A 107 33.50 10.25 -6.66
N GLY A 108 32.59 10.88 -5.94
CA GLY A 108 31.24 11.19 -6.44
C GLY A 108 30.34 9.98 -6.57
N TYR A 109 30.71 8.84 -5.99
CA TYR A 109 29.92 7.63 -6.00
C TYR A 109 29.08 7.48 -4.73
N TYR A 110 27.94 6.84 -4.85
CA TYR A 110 27.12 6.47 -3.70
C TYR A 110 27.59 5.15 -3.10
N TYR A 111 27.87 5.16 -1.80
CA TYR A 111 28.16 3.95 -1.03
C TYR A 111 26.86 3.31 -0.54
N LEU A 112 26.61 2.08 -0.99
CA LEU A 112 25.44 1.27 -0.64
C LEU A 112 25.87 0.06 0.22
N GLN A 113 26.72 0.27 1.21
CA GLN A 113 27.22 -0.75 2.15
C GLN A 113 28.09 -1.84 1.50
N SER A 114 27.60 -2.60 0.53
CA SER A 114 28.36 -3.66 -0.14
C SER A 114 29.00 -3.23 -1.45
N ARG A 115 28.45 -2.20 -2.11
CA ARG A 115 28.90 -1.74 -3.45
C ARG A 115 28.88 -0.23 -3.56
N TYR A 116 29.63 0.28 -4.54
CA TYR A 116 29.57 1.67 -4.97
C TYR A 116 28.73 1.83 -6.22
N TYR A 117 27.84 2.79 -6.22
CA TYR A 117 26.94 3.14 -7.33
C TYR A 117 27.36 4.47 -7.96
N ASN A 118 27.53 4.49 -9.26
CA ASN A 118 27.80 5.69 -10.02
C ASN A 118 26.52 6.14 -10.75
N SER A 119 25.95 7.27 -10.31
CA SER A 119 24.71 7.83 -10.88
C SER A 119 24.89 8.39 -12.30
N LEU A 120 26.12 8.72 -12.71
CA LEU A 120 26.39 9.24 -14.06
C LEU A 120 26.33 8.16 -15.14
N ILE A 121 26.69 6.93 -14.79
CA ILE A 121 26.63 5.77 -15.70
C ILE A 121 25.49 4.81 -15.36
N ASN A 122 24.71 5.10 -14.31
CA ASN A 122 23.54 4.33 -13.88
C ASN A 122 23.87 2.87 -13.50
N ARG A 123 25.06 2.62 -12.95
CA ARG A 123 25.58 1.28 -12.67
C ARG A 123 26.35 1.23 -11.36
N PHE A 124 26.39 0.03 -10.77
CA PHE A 124 27.40 -0.28 -9.76
C PHE A 124 28.79 -0.32 -10.39
N ILE A 125 29.80 0.12 -9.63
CA ILE A 125 31.21 0.02 -10.03
C ILE A 125 31.77 -1.36 -9.73
N ASN A 126 31.23 -2.00 -8.67
CA ASN A 126 31.61 -3.34 -8.25
C ASN A 126 30.58 -4.36 -8.76
N SER A 127 31.04 -5.54 -9.15
CA SER A 127 30.15 -6.65 -9.52
C SER A 127 29.36 -7.16 -8.32
N ASP A 128 28.17 -7.68 -8.56
CA ASP A 128 27.41 -8.44 -7.56
C ASP A 128 28.04 -9.82 -7.34
N TYR A 129 27.61 -10.52 -6.28
CA TYR A 129 28.08 -11.87 -6.03
C TYR A 129 27.56 -12.88 -7.07
N PRO A 130 28.38 -13.85 -7.51
CA PRO A 130 28.00 -14.80 -8.58
C PRO A 130 26.77 -15.68 -8.28
N TYR A 131 26.39 -15.87 -7.00
CA TYR A 131 25.21 -16.69 -6.66
C TYR A 131 23.88 -16.06 -7.10
N VAL A 132 23.84 -14.75 -7.40
CA VAL A 132 22.68 -14.07 -7.97
C VAL A 132 22.25 -14.71 -9.31
N PHE A 133 23.18 -15.33 -10.04
CA PHE A 133 22.88 -16.06 -11.27
C PHE A 133 22.00 -17.30 -11.05
N GLU A 134 21.97 -17.88 -9.85
CA GLU A 134 21.19 -19.09 -9.58
C GLU A 134 19.73 -18.79 -9.22
N GLU A 135 19.47 -17.65 -8.58
CA GLU A 135 18.15 -17.32 -8.07
C GLU A 135 17.26 -16.54 -9.06
N ASP A 136 17.83 -15.82 -10.02
CA ASP A 136 17.08 -14.85 -10.84
C ASP A 136 17.25 -15.04 -12.37
N ARG A 137 17.45 -16.28 -12.84
CA ARG A 137 17.57 -16.62 -14.28
C ARG A 137 16.36 -16.20 -15.13
N GLN A 138 15.26 -15.77 -14.51
CA GLN A 138 14.06 -15.29 -15.20
C GLN A 138 13.94 -13.75 -15.27
N SER A 139 14.88 -13.01 -14.69
CA SER A 139 14.89 -11.55 -14.76
C SER A 139 15.63 -11.08 -16.02
N TYR A 140 15.06 -10.13 -16.75
CA TYR A 140 15.68 -9.46 -17.92
C TYR A 140 17.06 -8.86 -17.64
N CYS A 141 17.46 -8.72 -16.37
CA CYS A 141 18.73 -8.17 -15.92
C CYS A 141 19.56 -9.15 -15.10
N GLY A 142 19.14 -10.42 -14.96
CA GLY A 142 19.76 -11.41 -14.07
C GLY A 142 21.24 -11.71 -14.39
N ASP A 143 21.66 -11.54 -15.65
CA ASP A 143 23.01 -11.79 -16.08
C ASP A 143 23.94 -10.56 -15.98
N ASN A 144 23.41 -9.40 -15.59
CA ASN A 144 24.20 -8.17 -15.46
C ASN A 144 24.50 -7.86 -13.98
N LEU A 145 25.72 -8.21 -13.55
CA LEU A 145 26.17 -8.03 -12.17
C LEU A 145 26.34 -6.57 -11.73
N PHE A 146 26.30 -5.62 -12.66
CA PHE A 146 26.51 -4.20 -12.38
C PHE A 146 25.19 -3.40 -12.41
N VAL A 147 24.06 -4.05 -12.66
CA VAL A 147 22.78 -3.37 -12.79
C VAL A 147 22.30 -2.81 -11.45
N TYR A 148 21.90 -1.53 -11.44
CA TYR A 148 21.27 -0.88 -10.31
C TYR A 148 19.74 -0.98 -10.46
N CYS A 149 19.05 -1.43 -9.41
CA CYS A 149 17.58 -1.54 -9.33
C CYS A 149 16.95 -2.24 -10.53
N GLY A 150 17.68 -3.11 -11.26
CA GLY A 150 17.18 -3.78 -12.46
C GLY A 150 16.80 -2.83 -13.60
N ASN A 151 17.51 -1.72 -13.74
CA ASN A 151 17.24 -0.61 -14.67
C ASN A 151 15.89 0.11 -14.44
N ASP A 152 15.32 0.01 -13.26
CA ASP A 152 14.08 0.67 -12.87
C ASP A 152 14.24 1.31 -11.48
N CYS A 153 14.98 2.40 -11.40
CA CYS A 153 15.24 3.13 -10.17
C CYS A 153 14.02 3.90 -9.65
N VAL A 154 13.00 4.12 -10.49
CA VAL A 154 11.77 4.81 -10.07
C VAL A 154 10.89 3.90 -9.19
N ASN A 155 10.83 2.61 -9.52
CA ASN A 155 9.96 1.67 -8.82
C ASN A 155 10.70 0.73 -7.86
N ASN A 156 12.04 0.72 -7.89
CA ASN A 156 12.85 -0.17 -7.07
C ASN A 156 13.88 0.61 -6.25
N LEU A 157 14.30 -0.02 -5.15
CA LEU A 157 15.31 0.47 -4.23
C LEU A 157 16.31 -0.66 -3.96
N ASP A 158 17.56 -0.30 -3.70
CA ASP A 158 18.59 -1.20 -3.22
C ASP A 158 19.26 -0.59 -1.99
N TYR A 159 18.84 -0.99 -0.79
CA TYR A 159 19.37 -0.40 0.46
C TYR A 159 20.76 -0.86 0.83
N SER A 160 21.19 -2.02 0.38
CA SER A 160 22.44 -2.66 0.81
C SER A 160 23.46 -2.82 -0.29
N GLY A 161 23.08 -2.51 -1.51
CA GLY A 161 23.91 -2.80 -2.67
C GLY A 161 24.03 -4.30 -3.00
N GLU A 162 23.17 -5.17 -2.43
CA GLU A 162 23.26 -6.63 -2.65
C GLU A 162 22.20 -7.15 -3.59
N ALA A 163 21.05 -6.49 -3.68
CA ALA A 163 19.95 -6.97 -4.52
C ALA A 163 18.91 -5.88 -4.80
N LYS A 164 18.26 -6.01 -5.95
CA LYS A 164 17.00 -5.35 -6.22
C LYS A 164 15.97 -5.71 -5.15
N LEU A 165 15.57 -4.75 -4.32
CA LEU A 165 14.48 -4.92 -3.38
C LEU A 165 13.14 -5.04 -4.12
N LYS A 166 12.78 -6.27 -4.50
CA LYS A 166 11.44 -6.57 -4.99
C LYS A 166 10.49 -6.66 -3.79
N LEU A 167 9.84 -5.55 -3.46
CA LEU A 167 8.82 -5.56 -2.41
C LEU A 167 7.66 -6.47 -2.85
N LYS A 168 7.40 -7.51 -2.08
CA LYS A 168 6.19 -8.32 -2.27
C LYS A 168 5.01 -7.56 -1.70
N TYR A 169 4.19 -6.96 -2.56
CA TYR A 169 3.01 -6.23 -2.12
C TYR A 169 1.84 -7.18 -1.85
N LYS A 170 1.29 -7.08 -0.65
CA LYS A 170 -0.01 -7.69 -0.31
C LYS A 170 -1.07 -6.59 -0.28
N LYS A 171 -2.17 -6.82 -1.00
CA LYS A 171 -3.32 -5.91 -1.04
C LYS A 171 -4.31 -6.30 0.05
N TYR A 172 -4.71 -5.32 0.84
CA TYR A 172 -5.74 -5.44 1.88
C TYR A 172 -6.84 -4.41 1.64
N ILE A 173 -8.01 -4.69 2.18
CA ILE A 173 -9.09 -3.70 2.25
C ILE A 173 -9.29 -3.36 3.72
N ARG A 174 -9.06 -2.12 4.08
CA ARG A 174 -9.34 -1.60 5.41
C ARG A 174 -10.77 -1.09 5.44
N VAL A 175 -11.56 -1.55 6.40
CA VAL A 175 -12.88 -1.01 6.68
C VAL A 175 -12.69 0.20 7.60
N LEU A 176 -13.04 1.38 7.10
CA LEU A 176 -12.96 2.63 7.88
C LEU A 176 -14.22 2.82 8.71
N LYS A 177 -15.39 2.55 8.11
CA LYS A 177 -16.71 2.61 8.75
C LYS A 177 -17.65 1.64 8.03
N SER A 178 -18.48 0.92 8.77
CA SER A 178 -19.55 0.12 8.17
C SER A 178 -20.76 0.10 9.09
N TYR A 179 -21.94 0.03 8.50
CA TYR A 179 -23.17 -0.26 9.20
C TYR A 179 -24.08 -1.12 8.33
N THR A 180 -24.85 -1.97 8.97
CA THR A 180 -25.78 -2.88 8.30
C THR A 180 -27.20 -2.58 8.77
N LYS A 181 -28.12 -2.49 7.83
CA LYS A 181 -29.56 -2.46 8.10
C LYS A 181 -30.24 -3.63 7.42
N TYR A 182 -31.35 -4.05 7.91
CA TYR A 182 -32.16 -5.12 7.31
C TYR A 182 -33.65 -4.90 7.55
N ALA A 183 -34.45 -5.48 6.66
CA ALA A 183 -35.89 -5.56 6.80
C ALA A 183 -36.34 -6.99 6.52
N SER A 184 -37.34 -7.47 7.21
CA SER A 184 -37.88 -8.82 7.07
C SER A 184 -39.37 -8.79 6.79
N LYS A 185 -39.83 -9.68 5.90
CA LYS A 185 -41.25 -9.91 5.64
C LYS A 185 -41.57 -11.38 5.83
N VAL A 186 -42.62 -11.66 6.59
CA VAL A 186 -43.14 -13.01 6.79
C VAL A 186 -44.30 -13.26 5.82
N LEU A 187 -44.27 -14.40 5.18
CA LEU A 187 -45.26 -14.82 4.20
C LEU A 187 -45.76 -16.21 4.57
N TRP A 188 -47.08 -16.37 4.51
CA TRP A 188 -47.79 -17.61 4.76
C TRP A 188 -48.37 -18.11 3.44
N VAL A 189 -47.89 -19.23 2.91
CA VAL A 189 -48.25 -19.69 1.58
C VAL A 189 -48.43 -21.20 1.56
N LYS A 190 -49.45 -21.67 0.82
CA LYS A 190 -49.57 -23.10 0.55
C LYS A 190 -48.40 -23.58 -0.35
N VAL A 191 -47.81 -24.69 -0.04
CA VAL A 191 -46.65 -25.29 -0.79
C VAL A 191 -46.99 -25.41 -2.27
N LYS A 192 -48.18 -25.86 -2.63
CA LYS A 192 -48.67 -25.95 -3.99
C LYS A 192 -48.64 -24.63 -4.77
N THR A 193 -48.87 -23.50 -4.08
CA THR A 193 -48.84 -22.17 -4.71
C THR A 193 -47.43 -21.68 -4.94
N VAL A 194 -46.52 -21.97 -4.03
CA VAL A 194 -45.10 -21.63 -4.18
C VAL A 194 -44.46 -22.39 -5.35
N ALA A 195 -44.77 -23.68 -5.47
CA ALA A 195 -44.25 -24.52 -6.55
C ALA A 195 -44.71 -24.08 -7.95
N LYS A 196 -45.93 -23.52 -8.07
CA LYS A 196 -46.48 -22.99 -9.32
C LYS A 196 -45.92 -21.63 -9.73
N GLY A 197 -45.10 -20.98 -8.90
CA GLY A 197 -44.39 -19.74 -9.23
C GLY A 197 -45.24 -18.48 -9.46
N LEU A 198 -46.56 -18.57 -9.28
CA LEU A 198 -47.50 -17.62 -9.89
C LEU A 198 -47.97 -16.43 -9.01
N ALA A 199 -47.67 -16.38 -7.73
CA ALA A 199 -48.43 -15.46 -6.85
C ALA A 199 -47.71 -14.18 -6.36
N TRP A 200 -46.47 -13.89 -6.81
CA TRP A 200 -45.60 -13.04 -5.99
C TRP A 200 -44.91 -11.84 -6.65
N ILE A 201 -45.04 -11.65 -7.95
CA ILE A 201 -44.34 -10.58 -8.69
C ILE A 201 -44.69 -9.20 -8.13
N ASN A 202 -45.97 -8.97 -7.82
CA ASN A 202 -46.42 -7.66 -7.29
C ASN A 202 -45.97 -7.39 -5.85
N GLY A 203 -45.98 -8.40 -5.01
CA GLY A 203 -45.50 -8.26 -3.62
C GLY A 203 -43.98 -8.08 -3.50
N ILE A 204 -43.24 -8.69 -4.37
CA ILE A 204 -41.78 -8.57 -4.41
C ILE A 204 -41.37 -7.19 -4.92
N SER A 205 -42.02 -6.67 -5.96
CA SER A 205 -41.69 -5.34 -6.52
C SER A 205 -41.97 -4.23 -5.53
N THR A 206 -43.11 -4.31 -4.81
CA THR A 206 -43.48 -3.33 -3.78
C THR A 206 -42.47 -3.36 -2.60
N PHE A 207 -42.11 -4.55 -2.15
CA PHE A 207 -41.13 -4.73 -1.07
C PHE A 207 -39.73 -4.27 -1.51
N ALA A 208 -39.31 -4.58 -2.74
CA ALA A 208 -38.07 -4.11 -3.30
C ALA A 208 -37.99 -2.59 -3.45
N GLY A 209 -39.12 -1.96 -3.84
CA GLY A 209 -39.23 -0.50 -3.91
C GLY A 209 -39.07 0.16 -2.55
N ALA A 210 -39.75 -0.38 -1.52
CA ALA A 210 -39.62 0.13 -0.16
C ALA A 210 -38.19 0.00 0.40
N ILE A 211 -37.48 -1.08 0.05
CA ILE A 211 -36.10 -1.25 0.45
C ILE A 211 -35.19 -0.30 -0.32
N ALA A 212 -35.34 -0.18 -1.65
CA ALA A 212 -34.53 0.70 -2.47
C ALA A 212 -34.62 2.17 -2.04
N ALA A 213 -35.80 2.61 -1.58
CA ALA A 213 -36.00 3.96 -1.07
C ALA A 213 -35.19 4.27 0.22
N LEU A 214 -34.74 3.23 0.94
CA LEU A 214 -33.99 3.36 2.19
C LEU A 214 -32.46 3.28 1.97
N ILE A 215 -32.02 2.98 0.77
CA ILE A 215 -30.60 2.73 0.47
C ILE A 215 -30.11 3.78 -0.53
N PRO A 216 -29.19 4.66 -0.15
CA PRO A 216 -28.56 5.58 -1.09
C PRO A 216 -27.86 4.81 -2.23
N ASP A 217 -27.97 5.30 -3.45
CA ASP A 217 -27.28 4.80 -4.66
C ASP A 217 -27.64 3.37 -5.12
N VAL A 218 -28.77 2.81 -4.63
CA VAL A 218 -29.25 1.50 -5.05
C VAL A 218 -30.52 1.62 -5.86
N THR A 219 -30.51 1.04 -7.04
CA THR A 219 -31.70 0.99 -7.91
C THR A 219 -32.63 -0.14 -7.50
N VAL A 220 -33.95 0.07 -7.67
CA VAL A 220 -34.98 -0.96 -7.44
C VAL A 220 -34.64 -2.26 -8.16
N SER A 221 -34.11 -2.18 -9.38
CA SER A 221 -33.72 -3.34 -10.19
C SER A 221 -32.65 -4.23 -9.52
N LYS A 222 -31.67 -3.65 -8.83
CA LYS A 222 -30.66 -4.42 -8.08
C LYS A 222 -31.25 -5.16 -6.89
N VAL A 223 -32.20 -4.55 -6.18
CA VAL A 223 -32.91 -5.18 -5.07
C VAL A 223 -33.80 -6.31 -5.58
N ILE A 224 -34.53 -6.08 -6.69
CA ILE A 224 -35.34 -7.10 -7.35
C ILE A 224 -34.48 -8.30 -7.77
N ALA A 225 -33.31 -8.07 -8.39
CA ALA A 225 -32.42 -9.15 -8.83
C ALA A 225 -31.98 -10.05 -7.68
N VAL A 226 -31.62 -9.46 -6.53
CA VAL A 226 -31.21 -10.20 -5.32
C VAL A 226 -32.38 -11.01 -4.77
N ILE A 227 -33.58 -10.42 -4.70
CA ILE A 227 -34.78 -11.11 -4.21
C ILE A 227 -35.20 -12.22 -5.18
N ALA A 228 -35.15 -11.97 -6.48
CA ALA A 228 -35.47 -12.98 -7.51
C ALA A 228 -34.55 -14.19 -7.47
N GLY A 229 -33.25 -13.97 -7.27
CA GLY A 229 -32.27 -15.07 -7.10
C GLY A 229 -32.57 -15.95 -5.89
N VAL A 230 -32.94 -15.34 -4.78
CA VAL A 230 -33.36 -16.04 -3.57
C VAL A 230 -34.70 -16.75 -3.77
N TRP A 231 -35.64 -16.12 -4.48
CA TRP A 231 -36.94 -16.70 -4.80
C TRP A 231 -36.81 -17.93 -5.68
N GLY A 232 -35.91 -17.92 -6.68
CA GLY A 232 -35.60 -19.08 -7.50
C GLY A 232 -35.15 -20.30 -6.67
N ALA A 233 -34.34 -20.06 -5.63
CA ALA A 233 -33.93 -21.12 -4.72
C ALA A 233 -35.12 -21.67 -3.89
N VAL A 234 -36.04 -20.81 -3.45
CA VAL A 234 -37.23 -21.22 -2.68
C VAL A 234 -38.19 -22.03 -3.55
N THR A 235 -38.42 -21.59 -4.80
CA THR A 235 -39.30 -22.34 -5.73
C THR A 235 -38.71 -23.70 -6.12
N GLY A 236 -37.38 -23.80 -6.26
CA GLY A 236 -36.70 -25.07 -6.51
C GLY A 236 -36.90 -26.06 -5.35
N VAL A 237 -36.72 -25.59 -4.11
CA VAL A 237 -36.96 -26.42 -2.91
C VAL A 237 -38.43 -26.80 -2.79
N ALA A 238 -39.35 -25.88 -3.02
CA ALA A 238 -40.77 -26.16 -2.97
C ALA A 238 -41.20 -27.19 -4.05
N GLY A 239 -40.61 -27.10 -5.26
CA GLY A 239 -40.77 -28.09 -6.32
C GLY A 239 -40.40 -29.50 -5.90
N TYR A 240 -39.25 -29.66 -5.25
CA TYR A 240 -38.81 -30.93 -4.71
C TYR A 240 -39.84 -31.54 -3.72
N TYR A 241 -40.40 -30.70 -2.83
CA TYR A 241 -41.42 -31.19 -1.86
C TYR A 241 -42.75 -31.47 -2.50
N VAL A 242 -43.12 -30.80 -3.59
CA VAL A 242 -44.35 -31.13 -4.37
C VAL A 242 -44.25 -32.49 -5.03
N ASP A 243 -43.11 -32.84 -5.60
CA ASP A 243 -42.86 -34.13 -6.24
C ASP A 243 -42.82 -35.28 -5.24
N HIS A 244 -42.45 -35.01 -3.97
CA HIS A 244 -42.38 -36.00 -2.88
C HIS A 244 -43.60 -35.97 -1.93
N SER A 245 -44.71 -35.41 -2.30
CA SER A 245 -46.11 -35.52 -2.00
C SER A 245 -46.65 -35.49 -0.54
N LYS A 246 -45.85 -35.61 0.49
CA LYS A 246 -46.40 -35.67 1.88
C LYS A 246 -46.82 -34.31 2.45
N TYR A 247 -46.35 -33.21 1.87
CA TYR A 247 -46.53 -31.82 2.39
C TYR A 247 -47.24 -30.84 1.44
N ILE A 248 -47.84 -31.34 0.36
CA ILE A 248 -48.38 -30.49 -0.73
C ILE A 248 -49.53 -29.59 -0.26
N ASN A 249 -50.29 -29.96 0.75
CA ASN A 249 -51.42 -29.24 1.31
C ASN A 249 -51.04 -28.36 2.53
N ASN A 250 -49.79 -28.46 3.00
CA ASN A 250 -49.36 -27.75 4.17
C ASN A 250 -49.15 -26.26 3.88
N THR A 251 -49.30 -25.47 4.91
CA THR A 251 -48.94 -24.06 4.89
C THR A 251 -47.45 -23.92 5.24
N MET A 252 -46.74 -23.20 4.44
CA MET A 252 -45.34 -22.86 4.67
C MET A 252 -45.22 -21.44 5.16
N ARG A 253 -44.51 -21.25 6.24
CA ARG A 253 -44.08 -19.94 6.71
C ARG A 253 -42.75 -19.61 6.05
N ILE A 254 -42.69 -18.56 5.23
CA ILE A 254 -41.49 -18.07 4.57
C ILE A 254 -41.13 -16.71 5.18
N VAL A 255 -39.90 -16.58 5.65
CA VAL A 255 -39.35 -15.31 6.14
C VAL A 255 -38.31 -14.85 5.17
N ILE A 256 -38.54 -13.80 4.44
CA ILE A 256 -37.56 -13.15 3.56
C ILE A 256 -36.97 -11.98 4.33
N THR A 257 -35.66 -12.00 4.51
CA THR A 257 -34.90 -10.92 5.10
C THR A 257 -33.99 -10.37 4.02
N VAL A 258 -34.10 -9.07 3.78
CA VAL A 258 -33.17 -8.34 2.89
C VAL A 258 -32.38 -7.38 3.75
N GLY A 259 -31.10 -7.45 3.63
CA GLY A 259 -30.20 -6.55 4.34
C GLY A 259 -29.25 -5.85 3.37
N TRP A 260 -28.75 -4.72 3.80
CA TRP A 260 -27.71 -4.01 3.11
C TRP A 260 -26.65 -3.53 4.09
N THR A 261 -25.44 -3.55 3.61
CA THR A 261 -24.29 -3.03 4.35
C THR A 261 -23.68 -1.90 3.55
N PHE A 262 -23.67 -0.73 4.14
CA PHE A 262 -22.88 0.38 3.65
C PHE A 262 -21.53 0.35 4.33
N GLY A 263 -20.46 0.49 3.56
CA GLY A 263 -19.11 0.56 4.09
C GLY A 263 -18.28 1.63 3.40
N LEU A 264 -17.49 2.32 4.20
CA LEU A 264 -16.39 3.14 3.74
C LEU A 264 -15.11 2.30 3.84
N TYR A 265 -14.48 2.06 2.72
CA TYR A 265 -13.32 1.18 2.58
C TYR A 265 -12.12 1.96 2.06
N GLN A 266 -10.95 1.47 2.38
CA GLN A 266 -9.71 2.01 1.84
C GLN A 266 -8.82 0.85 1.41
N SER A 267 -8.30 0.90 0.19
CA SER A 267 -7.31 -0.06 -0.24
C SER A 267 -5.97 0.27 0.44
N VAL A 268 -5.31 -0.76 0.95
CA VAL A 268 -3.99 -0.65 1.56
C VAL A 268 -3.08 -1.66 0.88
N ARG A 269 -1.95 -1.19 0.36
CA ARG A 269 -0.88 -2.06 -0.12
C ARG A 269 0.23 -2.04 0.91
N LYS A 270 0.59 -3.21 1.42
CA LYS A 270 1.73 -3.37 2.32
C LYS A 270 2.84 -4.05 1.56
N GLY A 271 3.97 -3.37 1.44
CA GLY A 271 5.19 -3.90 0.84
C GLY A 271 6.05 -4.58 1.90
N TYR A 272 6.45 -5.82 1.62
CA TYR A 272 7.28 -6.63 2.52
C TYR A 272 8.58 -7.02 1.83
N TYR A 273 9.67 -6.99 2.58
CA TYR A 273 10.95 -7.55 2.22
C TYR A 273 11.42 -8.46 3.35
N ARG A 274 11.83 -9.70 3.04
CA ARG A 274 12.21 -10.73 4.03
C ARG A 274 11.19 -10.81 5.20
N ASN A 275 9.88 -10.76 4.86
CA ASN A 275 8.75 -10.74 5.81
C ASN A 275 8.67 -9.50 6.73
N GLN A 276 9.52 -8.51 6.56
CA GLN A 276 9.43 -7.23 7.27
C GLN A 276 8.60 -6.25 6.46
N LEU A 277 7.75 -5.49 7.14
CA LEU A 277 6.97 -4.41 6.54
C LEU A 277 7.91 -3.23 6.21
N LYS A 278 8.01 -2.88 4.94
CA LYS A 278 8.87 -1.78 4.46
C LYS A 278 8.09 -0.60 3.92
N ALA A 279 6.86 -0.82 3.42
CA ALA A 279 6.04 0.25 2.88
C ALA A 279 4.56 0.01 3.15
N VAL A 280 3.81 1.10 3.37
CA VAL A 280 2.34 1.09 3.46
C VAL A 280 1.80 2.20 2.57
N ILE A 281 1.04 1.81 1.55
CA ILE A 281 0.42 2.74 0.61
C ILE A 281 -1.09 2.71 0.83
N TYR A 282 -1.68 3.86 1.11
CA TYR A 282 -3.12 4.02 1.27
C TYR A 282 -3.73 4.56 -0.01
N GLY A 283 -4.69 3.82 -0.57
CA GLY A 283 -5.50 4.32 -1.67
C GLY A 283 -6.55 5.32 -1.19
N ARG A 284 -7.22 5.98 -2.13
CA ARG A 284 -8.35 6.87 -1.78
C ARG A 284 -9.47 6.06 -1.14
N PRO A 285 -10.13 6.57 -0.10
CA PRO A 285 -11.33 5.95 0.45
C PRO A 285 -12.44 5.88 -0.61
N TYR A 286 -13.22 4.80 -0.59
CA TYR A 286 -14.37 4.60 -1.46
C TYR A 286 -15.53 3.99 -0.70
N SER A 287 -16.76 4.33 -1.07
CA SER A 287 -17.94 3.73 -0.52
C SER A 287 -18.37 2.50 -1.32
N ARG A 288 -18.92 1.52 -0.64
CA ARG A 288 -19.53 0.35 -1.25
C ARG A 288 -20.79 -0.02 -0.52
N VAL A 289 -21.85 -0.30 -1.27
CA VAL A 289 -23.08 -0.88 -0.77
C VAL A 289 -23.15 -2.34 -1.21
N SER A 290 -23.35 -3.23 -0.26
CA SER A 290 -23.58 -4.66 -0.50
C SER A 290 -25.01 -4.99 -0.09
N ILE A 291 -25.76 -5.63 -0.97
CA ILE A 291 -27.13 -6.12 -0.69
C ILE A 291 -27.05 -7.63 -0.57
N TRP A 292 -27.75 -8.15 0.40
CA TRP A 292 -27.87 -9.59 0.60
C TRP A 292 -29.31 -9.94 0.96
N ALA A 293 -29.75 -11.14 0.63
CA ALA A 293 -31.04 -11.65 1.05
C ALA A 293 -30.87 -13.03 1.67
N ARG A 294 -31.72 -13.34 2.62
CA ARG A 294 -31.80 -14.63 3.29
C ARG A 294 -33.26 -15.07 3.34
N VAL A 295 -33.50 -16.32 3.04
CA VAL A 295 -34.82 -16.93 3.22
C VAL A 295 -34.71 -18.03 4.26
N ARG A 296 -35.69 -18.07 5.15
CA ARG A 296 -35.93 -19.19 6.07
C ARG A 296 -37.37 -19.65 5.86
N TRP A 297 -37.59 -20.93 5.92
CA TRP A 297 -38.92 -21.53 5.82
C TRP A 297 -39.10 -22.58 6.90
N SER A 298 -40.36 -22.78 7.27
CA SER A 298 -40.82 -23.85 8.15
C SER A 298 -42.20 -24.25 7.72
N PHE A 299 -42.54 -25.54 7.84
CA PHE A 299 -43.91 -26.03 7.69
C PHE A 299 -44.66 -25.81 8.98
N VAL A 300 -45.97 -25.54 8.85
CA VAL A 300 -46.92 -25.37 9.96
C VAL A 300 -47.99 -26.38 9.82
#